data_049728caea7d7f14e02cb0e38b51aeb0
#
_entry.id   049728caea7d7f14e02cb0e38b51aeb0
#
_cell.length_a   1.000
_cell.length_b   1.000
_cell.length_c   1.000
_cell.angle_alpha   90.00
_cell.angle_beta   90.00
_cell.angle_gamma   90.00
#
_symmetry.space_group_name_H-M   'P 1'
#
loop_
_entity.id
_entity.type
_entity.pdbx_description
1 polymer ?
#
loop_
_entity_poly.entity_id
_entity_poly.type
_entity_poly.pdbx_seq_one_letter_code
_entity_poly.pdbx_strand_id
1 'polypeptide(L)'
;MTPALYLIPCTLGDTPIEKVLPVYNHDIVVAIRHFIVEDVRTARRFLKKVDRDINIDELTFYELNKHTSPEAIASYLKPLQAGESMGVISEAGCPAVADPGADVVAIAQRKKLKVVPLVGPSSIILGVMASGFNGQSFAFHGYLPIDAGERAKTLKHLESRAYAEHQTQLFIETPYRNLKMFDDILRSCRPQTRLCIAANLTCEDEYAVTRTIAEWKGQRPPIDKIPCMFLIYK
;
A
#
# COMPACT_ATOMS: atom_id res chain seq x y z
N MET A 1 -2.23 -14.36 24.05
CA MET A 1 -2.60 -14.08 22.63
C MET A 1 -2.78 -15.40 21.91
N THR A 2 -3.81 -15.57 21.06
CA THR A 2 -3.96 -16.81 20.26
C THR A 2 -2.90 -16.83 19.16
N PRO A 3 -2.18 -17.96 18.95
CA PRO A 3 -1.18 -18.07 17.88
C PRO A 3 -1.79 -17.75 16.51
N ALA A 4 -1.22 -16.77 15.80
CA ALA A 4 -1.67 -16.33 14.49
C ALA A 4 -0.56 -15.60 13.71
N LEU A 5 -0.75 -15.51 12.40
CA LEU A 5 -0.01 -14.60 11.52
C LEU A 5 -0.73 -13.26 11.52
N TYR A 6 -0.18 -12.27 12.20
CA TYR A 6 -0.72 -10.93 12.27
C TYR A 6 -0.19 -10.08 11.11
N LEU A 7 -1.09 -9.51 10.30
CA LEU A 7 -0.72 -8.56 9.26
C LEU A 7 -0.74 -7.16 9.89
N ILE A 8 0.45 -6.60 10.10
CA ILE A 8 0.68 -5.39 10.89
C ILE A 8 0.83 -4.20 9.94
N PRO A 9 -0.14 -3.29 9.87
CA PRO A 9 -0.03 -2.11 9.02
C PRO A 9 1.03 -1.13 9.53
N CYS A 10 1.69 -0.44 8.59
CA CYS A 10 2.59 0.66 8.86
C CYS A 10 1.95 2.01 8.52
N THR A 11 2.56 3.11 8.97
CA THR A 11 2.21 4.45 8.51
C THR A 11 2.47 4.59 7.01
N LEU A 12 1.73 5.45 6.31
CA LEU A 12 1.96 5.71 4.89
C LEU A 12 3.13 6.66 4.63
N GLY A 13 3.51 7.43 5.64
CA GLY A 13 4.60 8.38 5.62
C GLY A 13 5.02 8.77 7.04
N ASP A 14 5.66 9.92 7.20
CA ASP A 14 6.04 10.42 8.52
C ASP A 14 4.84 11.01 9.25
N THR A 15 4.15 10.14 9.96
CA THR A 15 2.90 10.43 10.69
C THR A 15 3.00 9.82 12.07
N PRO A 16 2.55 10.49 13.15
CA PRO A 16 2.42 9.88 14.47
C PRO A 16 1.58 8.61 14.41
N ILE A 17 2.03 7.56 15.09
CA ILE A 17 1.38 6.23 15.05
C ILE A 17 -0.05 6.31 15.57
N GLU A 18 -0.26 7.03 16.65
CA GLU A 18 -1.55 7.22 17.30
C GLU A 18 -2.60 7.92 16.42
N LYS A 19 -2.17 8.61 15.36
CA LYS A 19 -3.08 9.21 14.38
C LYS A 19 -3.72 8.18 13.45
N VAL A 20 -3.04 7.05 13.20
CA VAL A 20 -3.42 6.12 12.11
C VAL A 20 -3.52 4.65 12.52
N LEU A 21 -2.93 4.26 13.66
CA LEU A 21 -2.99 2.89 14.16
C LEU A 21 -3.74 2.84 15.49
N PRO A 22 -4.69 1.89 15.66
CA PRO A 22 -5.35 1.64 16.95
C PRO A 22 -4.34 1.22 18.03
N VAL A 23 -4.61 1.58 19.29
CA VAL A 23 -3.82 1.15 20.46
C VAL A 23 -3.70 -0.37 20.54
N TYR A 24 -4.74 -1.11 20.14
CA TYR A 24 -4.71 -2.58 20.06
C TYR A 24 -3.55 -3.14 19.23
N ASN A 25 -3.12 -2.44 18.19
CA ASN A 25 -1.98 -2.88 17.37
C ASN A 25 -0.68 -2.86 18.20
N HIS A 26 -0.51 -1.88 19.09
CA HIS A 26 0.63 -1.82 20.00
C HIS A 26 0.73 -3.09 20.85
N ASP A 27 -0.37 -3.50 21.50
CA ASP A 27 -0.40 -4.67 22.38
C ASP A 27 -0.03 -5.97 21.63
N ILE A 28 -0.42 -6.08 20.36
CA ILE A 28 -0.06 -7.21 19.50
C ILE A 28 1.43 -7.15 19.12
N VAL A 29 1.92 -5.99 18.70
CA VAL A 29 3.31 -5.82 18.24
C VAL A 29 4.31 -6.14 19.35
N VAL A 30 4.10 -5.64 20.57
CA VAL A 30 5.03 -5.86 21.69
C VAL A 30 5.06 -7.31 22.17
N ALA A 31 4.01 -8.09 21.89
CA ALA A 31 3.92 -9.49 22.26
C ALA A 31 4.57 -10.45 21.26
N ILE A 32 4.85 -10.01 20.01
CA ILE A 32 5.41 -10.85 18.95
C ILE A 32 6.95 -10.84 19.03
N ARG A 33 7.58 -11.98 18.68
CA ARG A 33 9.04 -12.15 18.63
C ARG A 33 9.55 -12.47 17.21
N HIS A 34 8.67 -12.88 16.30
CA HIS A 34 9.02 -13.31 14.95
C HIS A 34 8.34 -12.41 13.92
N PHE A 35 9.13 -11.73 13.07
CA PHE A 35 8.62 -10.80 12.07
C PHE A 35 9.10 -11.17 10.67
N ILE A 36 8.17 -11.24 9.71
CA ILE A 36 8.46 -11.34 8.28
C ILE A 36 8.38 -9.93 7.71
N VAL A 37 9.45 -9.47 7.07
CA VAL A 37 9.64 -8.06 6.68
C VAL A 37 10.28 -7.96 5.30
N GLU A 38 10.04 -6.87 4.58
CA GLU A 38 10.71 -6.61 3.30
C GLU A 38 12.15 -6.09 3.52
N ASP A 39 12.32 -5.18 4.47
CA ASP A 39 13.61 -4.63 4.89
C ASP A 39 13.70 -4.59 6.41
N VAL A 40 14.75 -5.23 6.95
CA VAL A 40 14.95 -5.35 8.40
C VAL A 40 15.21 -4.00 9.05
N ARG A 41 15.86 -3.06 8.35
CA ARG A 41 16.21 -1.75 8.90
C ARG A 41 14.96 -0.87 9.07
N THR A 42 14.08 -0.84 8.08
CA THR A 42 12.82 -0.09 8.16
C THR A 42 11.87 -0.69 9.19
N ALA A 43 11.78 -2.02 9.24
CA ALA A 43 10.98 -2.73 10.25
C ALA A 43 11.44 -2.42 11.68
N ARG A 44 12.75 -2.43 11.96
CA ARG A 44 13.30 -2.06 13.27
C ARG A 44 12.95 -0.63 13.67
N ARG A 45 13.00 0.32 12.72
CA ARG A 45 12.61 1.72 12.96
C ARG A 45 11.13 1.82 13.29
N PHE A 46 10.28 1.12 12.54
CA PHE A 46 8.84 1.08 12.78
C PHE A 46 8.54 0.50 14.17
N LEU A 47 9.14 -0.64 14.54
CA LEU A 47 8.96 -1.24 15.86
C LEU A 47 9.36 -0.28 17.00
N LYS A 48 10.50 0.42 16.85
CA LYS A 48 10.91 1.45 17.82
C LYS A 48 10.03 2.70 17.82
N LYS A 49 9.31 2.96 16.72
CA LYS A 49 8.30 4.02 16.66
C LYS A 49 7.01 3.58 17.36
N VAL A 50 6.65 2.29 17.29
CA VAL A 50 5.50 1.71 18.02
C VAL A 50 5.75 1.74 19.52
N ASP A 51 6.92 1.25 19.95
CA ASP A 51 7.32 1.27 21.36
C ASP A 51 8.86 1.31 21.48
N ARG A 52 9.38 2.31 22.16
CA ARG A 52 10.83 2.48 22.37
C ARG A 52 11.45 1.41 23.26
N ASP A 53 10.64 0.74 24.09
CA ASP A 53 11.09 -0.29 25.03
C ASP A 53 11.23 -1.67 24.39
N ILE A 54 10.73 -1.87 23.15
CA ILE A 54 10.93 -3.13 22.41
C ILE A 54 12.44 -3.43 22.29
N ASN A 55 12.86 -4.57 22.85
CA ASN A 55 14.24 -5.06 22.69
C ASN A 55 14.40 -5.72 21.30
N ILE A 56 15.00 -5.00 20.37
CA ILE A 56 15.19 -5.47 18.98
C ILE A 56 16.08 -6.72 18.91
N ASP A 57 17.03 -6.89 19.84
CA ASP A 57 17.96 -8.02 19.83
C ASP A 57 17.31 -9.35 20.24
N GLU A 58 16.12 -9.30 20.86
CA GLU A 58 15.30 -10.46 21.18
C GLU A 58 14.37 -10.88 20.03
N LEU A 59 14.34 -10.12 18.93
CA LEU A 59 13.45 -10.37 17.81
C LEU A 59 14.14 -11.15 16.68
N THR A 60 13.39 -12.04 16.06
CA THR A 60 13.83 -12.76 14.86
C THR A 60 13.16 -12.16 13.64
N PHE A 61 13.97 -11.78 12.64
CA PHE A 61 13.50 -11.23 11.38
C PHE A 61 13.71 -12.23 10.24
N TYR A 62 12.70 -12.41 9.43
CA TYR A 62 12.69 -13.19 8.19
C TYR A 62 12.52 -12.24 7.03
N GLU A 63 13.57 -12.06 6.23
CA GLU A 63 13.52 -11.14 5.09
C GLU A 63 12.78 -11.77 3.92
N LEU A 64 11.77 -11.06 3.41
CA LEU A 64 10.90 -11.46 2.32
C LEU A 64 11.02 -10.45 1.19
N ASN A 65 11.62 -10.86 0.09
CA ASN A 65 11.74 -10.04 -1.11
C ASN A 65 11.32 -10.82 -2.36
N LYS A 66 11.28 -10.17 -3.51
CA LYS A 66 10.88 -10.76 -4.80
C LYS A 66 11.73 -11.95 -5.28
N HIS A 67 12.84 -12.23 -4.62
CA HIS A 67 13.74 -13.35 -4.92
C HIS A 67 13.62 -14.51 -3.92
N THR A 68 12.81 -14.34 -2.88
CA THR A 68 12.61 -15.37 -1.85
C THR A 68 11.78 -16.52 -2.44
N SER A 69 12.31 -17.76 -2.40
CA SER A 69 11.60 -18.91 -2.96
C SER A 69 10.39 -19.33 -2.11
N PRO A 70 9.37 -19.96 -2.70
CA PRO A 70 8.21 -20.46 -1.94
C PRO A 70 8.57 -21.42 -0.81
N GLU A 71 9.61 -22.23 -0.99
CA GLU A 71 10.12 -23.17 0.02
C GLU A 71 10.72 -22.43 1.21
N ALA A 72 11.47 -21.35 0.95
CA ALA A 72 12.02 -20.49 1.98
C ALA A 72 10.88 -19.81 2.78
N ILE A 73 9.89 -19.25 2.08
CA ILE A 73 8.70 -18.63 2.71
C ILE A 73 7.96 -19.66 3.59
N ALA A 74 7.78 -20.90 3.08
CA ALA A 74 7.13 -21.96 3.85
C ALA A 74 7.89 -22.31 5.14
N SER A 75 9.23 -22.16 5.13
CA SER A 75 10.08 -22.38 6.30
C SER A 75 9.96 -21.27 7.35
N TYR A 76 9.65 -20.03 6.94
CA TYR A 76 9.46 -18.88 7.85
C TYR A 76 8.29 -19.08 8.80
N LEU A 77 7.28 -19.87 8.40
CA LEU A 77 6.09 -20.14 9.22
C LEU A 77 6.29 -21.25 10.28
N LYS A 78 7.51 -21.81 10.44
CA LYS A 78 7.79 -22.84 11.46
C LYS A 78 7.46 -22.40 12.89
N PRO A 79 7.79 -21.16 13.36
CA PRO A 79 7.39 -20.71 14.69
C PRO A 79 5.88 -20.71 14.87
N LEU A 80 5.12 -20.25 13.85
CA LEU A 80 3.67 -20.27 13.92
C LEU A 80 3.10 -21.70 14.00
N GLN A 81 3.69 -22.65 13.31
CA GLN A 81 3.30 -24.06 13.38
C GLN A 81 3.65 -24.66 14.76
N ALA A 82 4.65 -24.12 15.46
CA ALA A 82 5.00 -24.49 16.84
C ALA A 82 4.14 -23.77 17.89
N GLY A 83 3.20 -22.94 17.48
CA GLY A 83 2.28 -22.24 18.38
C GLY A 83 2.72 -20.84 18.79
N GLU A 84 3.74 -20.27 18.12
CA GLU A 84 4.19 -18.90 18.36
C GLU A 84 3.56 -17.94 17.35
N SER A 85 3.14 -16.75 17.82
CA SER A 85 2.59 -15.71 16.94
C SER A 85 3.69 -15.05 16.09
N MET A 86 3.33 -14.69 14.86
CA MET A 86 4.24 -14.00 13.94
C MET A 86 3.60 -12.74 13.37
N GLY A 87 4.40 -11.73 13.07
CA GLY A 87 3.98 -10.50 12.38
C GLY A 87 4.50 -10.45 10.95
N VAL A 88 3.68 -9.93 10.03
CA VAL A 88 4.10 -9.48 8.71
C VAL A 88 4.05 -7.97 8.69
N ILE A 89 5.16 -7.32 8.36
CA ILE A 89 5.27 -5.86 8.29
C ILE A 89 5.70 -5.49 6.87
N SER A 90 4.94 -4.62 6.20
CA SER A 90 5.29 -4.04 4.89
C SER A 90 6.04 -2.71 5.04
N GLU A 91 6.54 -2.16 3.95
CA GLU A 91 7.22 -0.85 3.95
C GLU A 91 6.25 0.30 4.24
N ALA A 92 5.00 0.21 3.80
CA ALA A 92 3.97 1.22 4.06
C ALA A 92 2.55 0.65 3.94
N GLY A 93 1.63 1.11 4.77
CA GLY A 93 0.22 0.72 4.69
C GLY A 93 -0.05 -0.72 5.10
N CYS A 94 -0.99 -1.37 4.43
CA CYS A 94 -1.49 -2.70 4.77
C CYS A 94 -0.63 -3.81 4.13
N PRO A 95 -0.05 -4.74 4.91
CA PRO A 95 0.66 -5.90 4.36
C PRO A 95 -0.23 -6.77 3.48
N ALA A 96 0.40 -7.50 2.55
CA ALA A 96 -0.25 -8.37 1.57
C ALA A 96 -1.12 -7.61 0.52
N VAL A 97 -1.00 -6.28 0.45
CA VAL A 97 -1.65 -5.46 -0.56
C VAL A 97 -0.58 -4.76 -1.39
N ALA A 98 -0.37 -5.24 -2.61
CA ALA A 98 0.68 -4.78 -3.53
C ALA A 98 2.12 -4.99 -3.00
N ASP A 99 2.32 -5.98 -2.14
CA ASP A 99 3.61 -6.37 -1.58
C ASP A 99 3.77 -7.91 -1.54
N PRO A 100 4.98 -8.44 -1.30
CA PRO A 100 5.23 -9.88 -1.28
C PRO A 100 4.59 -10.62 -0.10
N GLY A 101 4.04 -9.93 0.89
CA GLY A 101 3.34 -10.53 2.03
C GLY A 101 2.15 -11.40 1.62
N ALA A 102 1.58 -11.17 0.43
CA ALA A 102 0.50 -11.99 -0.11
C ALA A 102 0.90 -13.47 -0.24
N ASP A 103 2.15 -13.78 -0.60
CA ASP A 103 2.65 -15.15 -0.73
C ASP A 103 2.70 -15.86 0.63
N VAL A 104 3.10 -15.16 1.68
CA VAL A 104 3.10 -15.68 3.06
C VAL A 104 1.68 -16.02 3.49
N VAL A 105 0.74 -15.10 3.25
CA VAL A 105 -0.68 -15.31 3.56
C VAL A 105 -1.23 -16.51 2.81
N ALA A 106 -0.93 -16.64 1.52
CA ALA A 106 -1.37 -17.78 0.70
C ALA A 106 -0.85 -19.12 1.25
N ILE A 107 0.41 -19.16 1.72
CA ILE A 107 0.98 -20.38 2.34
C ILE A 107 0.33 -20.65 3.69
N ALA A 108 0.12 -19.62 4.53
CA ALA A 108 -0.54 -19.76 5.82
C ALA A 108 -1.97 -20.31 5.66
N GLN A 109 -2.73 -19.80 4.69
CA GLN A 109 -4.08 -20.27 4.39
C GLN A 109 -4.09 -21.75 3.92
N ARG A 110 -3.17 -22.14 3.01
CA ARG A 110 -3.04 -23.57 2.60
C ARG A 110 -2.72 -24.50 3.77
N LYS A 111 -1.94 -24.01 4.74
CA LYS A 111 -1.59 -24.75 5.97
C LYS A 111 -2.67 -24.65 7.05
N LYS A 112 -3.79 -23.99 6.80
CA LYS A 112 -4.88 -23.77 7.75
C LYS A 112 -4.41 -23.04 9.04
N LEU A 113 -3.39 -22.21 8.94
CA LEU A 113 -2.91 -21.36 10.02
C LEU A 113 -3.79 -20.11 10.12
N LYS A 114 -4.02 -19.64 11.34
CA LYS A 114 -4.83 -18.45 11.57
C LYS A 114 -4.11 -17.21 11.04
N VAL A 115 -4.81 -16.41 10.25
CA VAL A 115 -4.35 -15.11 9.75
C VAL A 115 -5.25 -14.02 10.34
N VAL A 116 -4.65 -12.96 10.87
CA VAL A 116 -5.37 -11.84 11.50
C VAL A 116 -4.87 -10.53 10.90
N PRO A 117 -5.64 -9.90 9.98
CA PRO A 117 -5.33 -8.56 9.52
C PRO A 117 -5.64 -7.56 10.64
N LEU A 118 -4.68 -6.67 10.93
CA LEU A 118 -4.88 -5.57 11.85
C LEU A 118 -5.37 -4.33 11.12
N VAL A 119 -6.10 -3.47 11.84
CA VAL A 119 -6.63 -2.21 11.28
C VAL A 119 -5.51 -1.19 11.11
N GLY A 120 -5.45 -0.55 9.95
CA GLY A 120 -4.49 0.52 9.69
C GLY A 120 -4.73 1.23 8.36
N PRO A 121 -3.90 2.22 8.02
CA PRO A 121 -4.11 3.06 6.86
C PRO A 121 -3.85 2.31 5.55
N SER A 122 -4.69 2.58 4.55
CA SER A 122 -4.53 2.12 3.17
C SER A 122 -4.64 3.31 2.23
N SER A 123 -3.60 3.60 1.47
CA SER A 123 -3.62 4.67 0.47
C SER A 123 -4.70 4.44 -0.59
N ILE A 124 -4.99 3.18 -0.92
CA ILE A 124 -6.04 2.80 -1.87
C ILE A 124 -7.41 3.26 -1.37
N ILE A 125 -7.77 2.87 -0.15
CA ILE A 125 -9.08 3.21 0.43
C ILE A 125 -9.18 4.71 0.72
N LEU A 126 -8.15 5.31 1.32
CA LEU A 126 -8.12 6.74 1.60
C LEU A 126 -8.19 7.57 0.32
N GLY A 127 -7.51 7.15 -0.75
CA GLY A 127 -7.59 7.78 -2.06
C GLY A 127 -9.00 7.72 -2.66
N VAL A 128 -9.68 6.57 -2.59
CA VAL A 128 -11.08 6.44 -3.02
C VAL A 128 -11.99 7.36 -2.20
N MET A 129 -11.85 7.38 -0.88
CA MET A 129 -12.63 8.24 0.02
C MET A 129 -12.46 9.72 -0.32
N ALA A 130 -11.23 10.17 -0.59
CA ALA A 130 -10.91 11.56 -0.87
C ALA A 130 -11.28 12.00 -2.30
N SER A 131 -11.42 11.07 -3.24
CA SER A 131 -11.62 11.37 -4.66
C SER A 131 -13.01 11.92 -5.02
N GLY A 132 -14.05 11.54 -4.27
CA GLY A 132 -15.44 11.76 -4.63
C GLY A 132 -15.92 10.90 -5.81
N PHE A 133 -15.21 9.82 -6.13
CA PHE A 133 -15.54 8.86 -7.19
C PHE A 133 -16.36 7.68 -6.68
N ASN A 134 -16.69 6.74 -7.56
CA ASN A 134 -17.46 5.56 -7.18
C ASN A 134 -16.64 4.64 -6.27
N GLY A 135 -17.04 4.54 -5.00
CA GLY A 135 -16.42 3.65 -4.01
C GLY A 135 -17.03 2.24 -3.94
N GLN A 136 -18.14 1.98 -4.66
CA GLN A 136 -18.73 0.64 -4.73
C GLN A 136 -18.08 -0.24 -5.79
N SER A 137 -17.53 0.40 -6.84
CA SER A 137 -16.81 -0.30 -7.91
C SER A 137 -15.53 0.46 -8.21
N PHE A 138 -14.39 -0.13 -7.84
CA PHE A 138 -13.07 0.41 -8.13
C PHE A 138 -12.07 -0.72 -8.38
N ALA A 139 -11.05 -0.43 -9.16
CA ALA A 139 -9.98 -1.38 -9.46
C ALA A 139 -8.61 -0.71 -9.26
N PHE A 140 -7.75 -1.36 -8.49
CA PHE A 140 -6.36 -0.98 -8.31
C PHE A 140 -5.46 -1.78 -9.25
N HIS A 141 -4.63 -1.08 -10.03
CA HIS A 141 -3.79 -1.65 -11.09
C HIS A 141 -2.30 -1.70 -10.76
N GLY A 142 -1.91 -1.19 -9.57
CA GLY A 142 -0.49 -1.08 -9.24
C GLY A 142 0.25 -0.11 -10.16
N TYR A 143 1.44 -0.50 -10.63
CA TYR A 143 2.25 0.28 -11.56
C TYR A 143 1.81 0.07 -13.00
N LEU A 144 1.70 1.16 -13.75
CA LEU A 144 1.45 1.10 -15.20
C LEU A 144 2.75 0.84 -15.97
N PRO A 145 2.68 0.43 -17.27
CA PRO A 145 3.86 0.14 -18.07
C PRO A 145 4.87 1.29 -18.13
N ILE A 146 6.17 0.95 -18.06
CA ILE A 146 7.26 1.94 -18.13
C ILE A 146 7.39 2.52 -19.55
N ASP A 147 7.14 1.71 -20.59
CA ASP A 147 7.10 2.19 -21.97
C ASP A 147 5.98 3.20 -22.17
N ALA A 148 6.29 4.34 -22.80
CA ALA A 148 5.34 5.43 -22.95
C ALA A 148 4.16 5.08 -23.89
N GLY A 149 4.40 4.28 -24.93
CA GLY A 149 3.37 3.84 -25.86
C GLY A 149 2.39 2.88 -25.23
N GLU A 150 2.91 1.87 -24.52
CA GLU A 150 2.08 0.90 -23.77
C GLU A 150 1.34 1.59 -22.61
N ARG A 151 1.97 2.52 -21.91
CA ARG A 151 1.34 3.30 -20.85
C ARG A 151 0.17 4.13 -21.39
N ALA A 152 0.35 4.80 -22.53
CA ALA A 152 -0.73 5.57 -23.16
C ALA A 152 -1.92 4.68 -23.59
N LYS A 153 -1.66 3.48 -24.12
CA LYS A 153 -2.69 2.48 -24.44
C LYS A 153 -3.42 2.04 -23.17
N THR A 154 -2.67 1.73 -22.11
CA THR A 154 -3.23 1.32 -20.83
C THR A 154 -4.10 2.43 -20.24
N LEU A 155 -3.66 3.68 -20.22
CA LEU A 155 -4.45 4.81 -19.72
C LEU A 155 -5.78 4.97 -20.46
N LYS A 156 -5.77 4.88 -21.81
CA LYS A 156 -6.99 4.89 -22.63
C LYS A 156 -7.91 3.72 -22.33
N HIS A 157 -7.36 2.53 -22.09
CA HIS A 157 -8.14 1.36 -21.72
C HIS A 157 -8.80 1.54 -20.35
N LEU A 158 -8.06 2.02 -19.35
CA LEU A 158 -8.59 2.29 -18.00
C LEU A 158 -9.67 3.38 -18.06
N GLU A 159 -9.46 4.44 -18.81
CA GLU A 159 -10.47 5.46 -19.03
C GLU A 159 -11.74 4.86 -19.65
N SER A 160 -11.61 4.02 -20.69
CA SER A 160 -12.75 3.34 -21.33
C SER A 160 -13.54 2.49 -20.32
N ARG A 161 -12.85 1.77 -19.44
CA ARG A 161 -13.47 1.00 -18.36
C ARG A 161 -14.20 1.89 -17.36
N ALA A 162 -13.59 3.03 -16.98
CA ALA A 162 -14.22 3.98 -16.07
C ALA A 162 -15.58 4.46 -16.58
N TYR A 163 -15.71 4.69 -17.88
CA TYR A 163 -16.97 5.09 -18.52
C TYR A 163 -17.94 3.94 -18.69
N ALA A 164 -17.50 2.81 -19.23
CA ALA A 164 -18.35 1.67 -19.56
C ALA A 164 -18.86 0.91 -18.32
N GLU A 165 -17.98 0.70 -17.35
CA GLU A 165 -18.27 -0.09 -16.16
C GLU A 165 -18.67 0.76 -14.95
N HIS A 166 -18.66 2.09 -15.05
CA HIS A 166 -18.86 3.01 -13.92
C HIS A 166 -17.89 2.71 -12.76
N GLN A 167 -16.65 2.33 -13.08
CA GLN A 167 -15.65 1.86 -12.14
C GLN A 167 -14.49 2.85 -12.00
N THR A 168 -14.15 3.22 -10.78
CA THR A 168 -12.98 4.04 -10.48
C THR A 168 -11.70 3.24 -10.76
N GLN A 169 -10.77 3.79 -11.54
CA GLN A 169 -9.50 3.15 -11.84
C GLN A 169 -8.38 3.82 -11.05
N LEU A 170 -7.67 3.02 -10.22
CA LEU A 170 -6.59 3.50 -9.37
C LEU A 170 -5.26 2.91 -9.81
N PHE A 171 -4.21 3.71 -9.79
CA PHE A 171 -2.85 3.25 -10.07
C PHE A 171 -1.81 4.14 -9.38
N ILE A 172 -0.60 3.64 -9.30
CA ILE A 172 0.53 4.32 -8.66
C ILE A 172 1.71 4.43 -9.62
N GLU A 173 2.63 5.30 -9.25
CA GLU A 173 3.92 5.42 -9.92
C GLU A 173 5.02 5.60 -8.85
N THR A 174 6.26 5.35 -9.24
CA THR A 174 7.39 5.68 -8.38
C THR A 174 7.49 7.20 -8.19
N PRO A 175 7.86 7.69 -6.99
CA PRO A 175 7.87 9.13 -6.70
C PRO A 175 8.60 9.98 -7.73
N TYR A 176 9.73 9.50 -8.25
CA TYR A 176 10.54 10.21 -9.27
C TYR A 176 9.87 10.33 -10.65
N ARG A 177 8.82 9.56 -10.93
CA ARG A 177 8.12 9.56 -12.22
C ARG A 177 6.69 10.12 -12.12
N ASN A 178 6.25 10.57 -10.95
CA ASN A 178 4.89 11.08 -10.76
C ASN A 178 4.53 12.22 -11.71
N LEU A 179 5.41 13.20 -11.88
CA LEU A 179 5.15 14.33 -12.78
C LEU A 179 5.05 13.88 -14.24
N LYS A 180 5.86 12.90 -14.66
CA LYS A 180 5.76 12.31 -15.99
C LYS A 180 4.45 11.53 -16.16
N MET A 181 4.03 10.77 -15.17
CA MET A 181 2.74 10.07 -15.18
C MET A 181 1.59 11.06 -15.30
N PHE A 182 1.62 12.15 -14.54
CA PHE A 182 0.65 13.24 -14.64
C PHE A 182 0.56 13.80 -16.06
N ASP A 183 1.69 14.15 -16.67
CA ASP A 183 1.74 14.64 -18.05
C ASP A 183 1.21 13.61 -19.07
N ASP A 184 1.47 12.32 -18.85
CA ASP A 184 0.98 11.24 -19.71
C ASP A 184 -0.55 11.06 -19.58
N ILE A 185 -1.11 11.22 -18.38
CA ILE A 185 -2.57 11.21 -18.16
C ILE A 185 -3.23 12.37 -18.90
N LEU A 186 -2.69 13.61 -18.77
CA LEU A 186 -3.24 14.79 -19.46
C LEU A 186 -3.23 14.67 -20.99
N ARG A 187 -2.24 13.93 -21.55
CA ARG A 187 -2.16 13.68 -23.00
C ARG A 187 -3.06 12.56 -23.48
N SER A 188 -3.31 11.57 -22.63
CA SER A 188 -3.97 10.33 -23.04
C SER A 188 -5.47 10.33 -22.79
N CYS A 189 -5.93 11.02 -21.74
CA CYS A 189 -7.33 11.03 -21.32
C CYS A 189 -8.12 12.20 -21.93
N ARG A 190 -9.44 12.04 -21.99
CA ARG A 190 -10.38 13.04 -22.51
C ARG A 190 -10.45 14.27 -21.60
N PRO A 191 -10.74 15.45 -22.15
CA PRO A 191 -10.82 16.69 -21.36
C PRO A 191 -11.80 16.64 -20.18
N GLN A 192 -12.93 15.94 -20.33
CA GLN A 192 -13.99 15.80 -19.33
C GLN A 192 -13.74 14.71 -18.29
N THR A 193 -12.81 13.77 -18.54
CA THR A 193 -12.44 12.74 -17.57
C THR A 193 -11.90 13.40 -16.29
N ARG A 194 -12.35 12.93 -15.14
CA ARG A 194 -11.89 13.44 -13.85
C ARG A 194 -10.67 12.68 -13.38
N LEU A 195 -9.67 13.40 -12.92
CA LEU A 195 -8.45 12.89 -12.29
C LEU A 195 -8.39 13.40 -10.85
N CYS A 196 -8.34 12.47 -9.91
CA CYS A 196 -7.94 12.74 -8.54
C CYS A 196 -6.47 12.40 -8.35
N ILE A 197 -5.74 13.28 -7.70
CA ILE A 197 -4.37 13.08 -7.25
C ILE A 197 -4.40 13.09 -5.73
N ALA A 198 -3.99 11.97 -5.13
CA ALA A 198 -3.93 11.81 -3.68
C ALA A 198 -2.48 11.50 -3.29
N ALA A 199 -1.83 12.43 -2.60
CA ALA A 199 -0.42 12.38 -2.25
C ALA A 199 -0.20 12.62 -0.75
N ASN A 200 0.85 12.05 -0.18
CA ASN A 200 1.21 12.16 1.23
C ASN A 200 0.02 11.94 2.19
N LEU A 201 -0.90 11.02 1.83
CA LEU A 201 -2.08 10.75 2.65
C LEU A 201 -1.69 10.44 4.09
N THR A 202 -2.42 11.03 5.03
CA THR A 202 -2.21 11.02 6.49
C THR A 202 -1.08 11.90 7.02
N CYS A 203 -0.20 12.44 6.19
CA CYS A 203 0.85 13.38 6.57
C CYS A 203 0.32 14.81 6.76
N GLU A 204 1.16 15.72 7.28
CA GLU A 204 0.77 17.13 7.45
C GLU A 204 0.55 17.85 6.11
N ASP A 205 1.33 17.49 5.10
CA ASP A 205 1.28 18.01 3.74
C ASP A 205 0.40 17.14 2.82
N GLU A 206 -0.60 16.47 3.40
CA GLU A 206 -1.59 15.69 2.64
C GLU A 206 -2.22 16.53 1.54
N TYR A 207 -2.25 15.96 0.34
CA TYR A 207 -2.84 16.59 -0.84
C TYR A 207 -3.81 15.64 -1.52
N ALA A 208 -5.08 16.02 -1.62
CA ALA A 208 -6.10 15.24 -2.33
C ALA A 208 -7.00 16.19 -3.13
N VAL A 209 -6.83 16.23 -4.44
CA VAL A 209 -7.56 17.16 -5.32
C VAL A 209 -8.08 16.45 -6.56
N THR A 210 -9.37 16.62 -6.82
CA THR A 210 -10.07 16.11 -8.00
C THR A 210 -10.42 17.26 -8.94
N ARG A 211 -10.07 17.12 -10.22
CA ARG A 211 -10.42 18.02 -11.30
C ARG A 211 -10.61 17.25 -12.59
N THR A 212 -11.27 17.85 -13.58
CA THR A 212 -11.25 17.35 -14.94
C THR A 212 -9.86 17.49 -15.56
N ILE A 213 -9.56 16.68 -16.57
CA ILE A 213 -8.31 16.81 -17.33
C ILE A 213 -8.16 18.22 -17.93
N ALA A 214 -9.26 18.81 -18.36
CA ALA A 214 -9.26 20.19 -18.86
C ALA A 214 -8.84 21.21 -17.80
N GLU A 215 -9.33 21.09 -16.58
CA GLU A 215 -8.98 21.96 -15.45
C GLU A 215 -7.55 21.75 -14.94
N TRP A 216 -7.00 20.53 -15.09
CA TRP A 216 -5.61 20.25 -14.75
C TRP A 216 -4.60 20.87 -15.73
N LYS A 217 -5.01 21.20 -16.96
CA LYS A 217 -4.12 21.84 -17.93
C LYS A 217 -3.66 23.21 -17.41
N GLY A 218 -2.35 23.41 -17.40
CA GLY A 218 -1.72 24.63 -16.87
C GLY A 218 -1.52 24.63 -15.35
N GLN A 219 -1.92 23.56 -14.66
CA GLN A 219 -1.67 23.37 -13.23
C GLN A 219 -0.61 22.31 -13.00
N ARG A 220 0.17 22.45 -11.94
CA ARG A 220 1.18 21.47 -11.55
C ARG A 220 0.96 21.06 -10.10
N PRO A 221 0.56 19.80 -9.87
CA PRO A 221 0.37 19.30 -8.51
C PRO A 221 1.71 19.15 -7.77
N PRO A 222 1.75 19.29 -6.42
CA PRO A 222 2.95 19.15 -5.61
C PRO A 222 3.26 17.68 -5.35
N ILE A 223 3.59 16.92 -6.40
CA ILE A 223 3.79 15.45 -6.32
C ILE A 223 5.20 15.01 -6.72
N ASP A 224 6.15 15.96 -6.80
CA ASP A 224 7.53 15.62 -7.14
C ASP A 224 8.19 14.86 -5.97
N LYS A 225 8.64 13.65 -6.25
CA LYS A 225 9.37 12.77 -5.31
C LYS A 225 8.63 12.39 -4.03
N ILE A 226 7.32 12.45 -4.01
CA ILE A 226 6.50 12.05 -2.86
C ILE A 226 5.55 10.89 -3.23
N PRO A 227 5.12 10.05 -2.25
CA PRO A 227 4.13 8.99 -2.50
C PRO A 227 2.83 9.58 -3.04
N CYS A 228 2.35 9.03 -4.16
CA CYS A 228 1.18 9.55 -4.84
C CYS A 228 0.35 8.43 -5.45
N MET A 229 -0.96 8.57 -5.40
CA MET A 229 -1.93 7.74 -6.09
C MET A 229 -2.71 8.58 -7.10
N PHE A 230 -2.94 8.00 -8.26
CA PHE A 230 -3.77 8.57 -9.32
C PHE A 230 -5.07 7.78 -9.44
N LEU A 231 -6.19 8.49 -9.50
CA LEU A 231 -7.50 7.90 -9.67
C LEU A 231 -8.19 8.59 -10.85
N ILE A 232 -8.71 7.80 -11.79
CA ILE A 232 -9.49 8.33 -12.93
C ILE A 232 -10.93 7.80 -12.90
N TYR A 233 -11.87 8.68 -13.26
CA TYR A 233 -13.28 8.38 -13.35
C TYR A 233 -13.95 9.27 -14.39
N LYS A 234 -15.18 8.92 -14.81
CA LYS A 234 -15.98 9.70 -15.78
C LYS A 234 -16.43 11.03 -15.23
#